data_18cb2c8cda7e8d85515148b7c65b3a89
#
_entry.id   18cb2c8cda7e8d85515148b7c65b3a89
#
_cell.length_a   1.000
_cell.length_b   1.000
_cell.length_c   1.000
_cell.angle_alpha   90.00
_cell.angle_beta   90.00
_cell.angle_gamma   90.00
#
_symmetry.space_group_name_H-M   'P 1'
#
loop_
_entity.id
_entity.type
_entity.pdbx_description
1 polymer ?
#
loop_
_entity_poly.entity_id
_entity_poly.type
_entity_poly.pdbx_seq_one_letter_code
_entity_poly.pdbx_strand_id
1 'polypeptide(L)'
;MKRIVRNLPNAEYHAGEEISHSGIVQLLKSPEHYLQYKKGSHAPTTAMEFGSAFHAFILEPALFNEEYSFVDETLLAGTLATMDDYKAAATQLGVKFETLNKDELKLAIKAAGLLGLVNFKDDVQAEMTALTTERLAGALATLDDLKQAAVSLGIEIGKMKKDELKAAIQAADTESTFKFREDVQAEMYALTAEKLSGTLATLDDYKAAATQLGVKFEALNKDELKLAIQAADTESKFKFREDEFDRLYGGKIILKPEQMRDLAAMRASLFNHAGAAELLSHGEAETSLFWTDEITGLACRIRPDWMFGGGIADLKSCINASKDSFANVVANLGYDVEAAFYIDGVKAVTGKAVNFYFLAVEKTAPFSTACYMVSQEMIEVGRAKYRGGLELLKWCQDKQKYPGYQPGGEIETIDLPRWAANFDLEVEA
;
A
#
# COMPACT_ATOMS: atom_id res chain seq x y z
N MET A 1 -20.66 23.27 -32.18
CA MET A 1 -20.90 21.85 -31.92
C MET A 1 -21.87 21.74 -30.76
N LYS A 2 -22.92 20.89 -30.86
CA LYS A 2 -23.87 20.67 -29.77
C LYS A 2 -24.06 19.15 -29.62
N ARG A 3 -23.83 18.58 -28.48
CA ARG A 3 -24.01 17.13 -28.23
C ARG A 3 -24.40 16.85 -26.78
N ILE A 4 -25.16 15.77 -26.57
CA ILE A 4 -25.50 15.19 -25.28
C ILE A 4 -24.89 13.80 -25.23
N VAL A 5 -24.19 13.49 -24.16
CA VAL A 5 -23.57 12.17 -23.92
C VAL A 5 -24.03 11.66 -22.57
N ARG A 6 -24.63 10.47 -22.53
CA ARG A 6 -25.04 9.77 -21.33
C ARG A 6 -24.00 8.75 -20.96
N ASN A 7 -23.86 8.49 -19.69
CA ASN A 7 -22.91 7.47 -19.16
C ASN A 7 -21.46 7.68 -19.65
N LEU A 8 -21.03 8.94 -19.82
CA LEU A 8 -19.63 9.23 -20.13
C LEU A 8 -18.77 8.99 -18.89
N PRO A 9 -17.76 8.11 -18.93
CA PRO A 9 -16.90 7.84 -17.79
C PRO A 9 -16.27 9.13 -17.23
N ASN A 10 -16.15 9.22 -15.90
CA ASN A 10 -15.58 10.39 -15.21
C ASN A 10 -14.19 10.76 -15.75
N ALA A 11 -13.33 9.77 -15.97
CA ALA A 11 -11.99 9.98 -16.51
C ALA A 11 -12.04 10.64 -17.90
N GLU A 12 -12.95 10.21 -18.78
CA GLU A 12 -13.12 10.78 -20.11
C GLU A 12 -13.69 12.20 -20.07
N TYR A 13 -14.69 12.43 -19.20
CA TYR A 13 -15.24 13.77 -19.01
C TYR A 13 -14.16 14.74 -18.52
N HIS A 14 -13.37 14.37 -17.53
CA HIS A 14 -12.33 15.25 -16.98
C HIS A 14 -11.14 15.44 -17.90
N ALA A 15 -10.82 14.48 -18.76
CA ALA A 15 -9.76 14.58 -19.77
C ALA A 15 -10.10 15.54 -20.93
N GLY A 16 -11.37 15.94 -21.10
CA GLY A 16 -11.78 16.85 -22.17
C GLY A 16 -11.11 18.22 -22.07
N GLU A 17 -10.95 18.87 -23.22
CA GLU A 17 -10.33 20.20 -23.32
C GLU A 17 -11.33 21.35 -23.17
N GLU A 18 -12.62 21.05 -23.28
CA GLU A 18 -13.69 22.04 -23.16
C GLU A 18 -13.67 22.72 -21.79
N ILE A 19 -14.01 24.02 -21.78
CA ILE A 19 -14.10 24.77 -20.51
C ILE A 19 -15.28 24.27 -19.69
N SER A 20 -15.03 23.95 -18.44
CA SER A 20 -16.01 23.55 -17.43
C SER A 20 -16.22 24.66 -16.41
N HIS A 21 -17.26 24.55 -15.58
CA HIS A 21 -17.48 25.42 -14.42
C HIS A 21 -16.20 25.55 -13.55
N SER A 22 -15.58 24.43 -13.18
CA SER A 22 -14.34 24.45 -12.37
C SER A 22 -13.22 25.26 -13.04
N GLY A 23 -13.07 25.13 -14.36
CA GLY A 23 -12.11 25.93 -15.12
C GLY A 23 -12.44 27.42 -15.07
N ILE A 24 -13.72 27.79 -15.18
CA ILE A 24 -14.18 29.19 -15.08
C ILE A 24 -13.87 29.75 -13.67
N VAL A 25 -14.15 29.00 -12.62
CA VAL A 25 -13.87 29.45 -11.24
C VAL A 25 -12.38 29.71 -11.03
N GLN A 26 -11.49 28.88 -11.56
CA GLN A 26 -10.05 29.15 -11.48
C GLN A 26 -9.65 30.36 -12.31
N LEU A 27 -10.24 30.54 -13.49
CA LEU A 27 -9.97 31.69 -14.34
C LEU A 27 -10.43 33.01 -13.69
N LEU A 28 -11.55 33.00 -12.95
CA LEU A 28 -12.04 34.14 -12.20
C LEU A 28 -11.14 34.53 -11.02
N LYS A 29 -10.30 33.61 -10.53
CA LYS A 29 -9.20 33.96 -9.59
C LYS A 29 -8.09 34.69 -10.34
N SER A 30 -7.50 34.07 -11.34
CA SER A 30 -6.62 34.69 -12.33
C SER A 30 -6.37 33.72 -13.50
N PRO A 31 -6.03 34.21 -14.70
CA PRO A 31 -5.60 33.37 -15.81
C PRO A 31 -4.46 32.41 -15.47
N GLU A 32 -3.51 32.82 -14.62
CA GLU A 32 -2.41 31.97 -14.16
C GLU A 32 -2.94 30.77 -13.35
N HIS A 33 -3.94 30.95 -12.48
CA HIS A 33 -4.59 29.83 -11.74
C HIS A 33 -5.28 28.85 -12.68
N TYR A 34 -5.94 29.36 -13.73
CA TYR A 34 -6.53 28.50 -14.75
C TYR A 34 -5.47 27.68 -15.49
N LEU A 35 -4.36 28.31 -15.88
CA LEU A 35 -3.27 27.61 -16.57
C LEU A 35 -2.65 26.51 -15.67
N GLN A 36 -2.47 26.80 -14.39
CA GLN A 36 -2.01 25.82 -13.41
C GLN A 36 -3.02 24.68 -13.22
N TYR A 37 -4.30 25.00 -13.13
CA TYR A 37 -5.37 24.00 -13.07
C TYR A 37 -5.37 23.05 -14.27
N LYS A 38 -5.14 23.58 -15.48
CA LYS A 38 -5.05 22.76 -16.71
C LYS A 38 -3.80 21.86 -16.74
N LYS A 39 -2.73 22.20 -16.04
CA LYS A 39 -1.47 21.43 -16.00
C LYS A 39 -1.46 20.33 -14.96
N GLY A 40 -2.23 20.45 -13.90
CA GLY A 40 -2.14 19.58 -12.74
C GLY A 40 -3.27 18.57 -12.62
N SER A 41 -2.93 17.31 -12.29
CA SER A 41 -3.85 16.41 -11.62
C SER A 41 -3.81 16.73 -10.13
N HIS A 42 -4.86 17.34 -9.60
CA HIS A 42 -4.98 17.53 -8.15
C HIS A 42 -5.49 16.22 -7.54
N ALA A 43 -4.71 15.63 -6.63
CA ALA A 43 -5.22 14.53 -5.83
C ALA A 43 -6.48 15.01 -5.08
N PRO A 44 -7.58 14.25 -5.11
CA PRO A 44 -8.78 14.62 -4.41
C PRO A 44 -8.52 14.70 -2.89
N THR A 45 -9.14 15.67 -2.23
CA THR A 45 -9.12 15.71 -0.76
C THR A 45 -10.13 14.72 -0.20
N THR A 46 -9.96 14.29 1.05
CA THR A 46 -10.93 13.41 1.75
C THR A 46 -12.35 13.98 1.72
N ALA A 47 -12.50 15.31 1.75
CA ALA A 47 -13.80 15.96 1.63
C ALA A 47 -14.40 15.82 0.23
N MET A 48 -13.58 15.88 -0.80
CA MET A 48 -14.02 15.65 -2.21
C MET A 48 -14.39 14.19 -2.43
N GLU A 49 -13.58 13.26 -1.91
CA GLU A 49 -13.87 11.81 -1.99
C GLU A 49 -15.21 11.46 -1.33
N PHE A 50 -15.47 12.02 -0.13
CA PHE A 50 -16.76 11.83 0.52
C PHE A 50 -17.92 12.47 -0.27
N GLY A 51 -17.70 13.64 -0.86
CA GLY A 51 -18.67 14.28 -1.75
C GLY A 51 -18.99 13.40 -2.97
N SER A 52 -17.98 12.87 -3.63
CA SER A 52 -18.13 11.96 -4.77
C SER A 52 -18.90 10.68 -4.38
N ALA A 53 -18.55 10.08 -3.22
CA ALA A 53 -19.28 8.93 -2.69
C ALA A 53 -20.76 9.27 -2.41
N PHE A 54 -21.05 10.46 -1.88
CA PHE A 54 -22.40 10.93 -1.63
C PHE A 54 -23.21 11.06 -2.93
N HIS A 55 -22.66 11.71 -3.97
CA HIS A 55 -23.29 11.82 -5.29
C HIS A 55 -23.57 10.44 -5.89
N ALA A 56 -22.57 9.56 -5.96
CA ALA A 56 -22.74 8.21 -6.48
C ALA A 56 -23.80 7.40 -5.69
N PHE A 57 -23.80 7.50 -4.36
CA PHE A 57 -24.74 6.77 -3.49
C PHE A 57 -26.20 7.21 -3.68
N ILE A 58 -26.42 8.48 -4.01
CA ILE A 58 -27.76 9.05 -4.22
C ILE A 58 -28.22 8.87 -5.67
N LEU A 59 -27.38 9.23 -6.63
CA LEU A 59 -27.77 9.44 -8.02
C LEU A 59 -27.44 8.25 -8.92
N GLU A 60 -26.40 7.51 -8.60
CA GLU A 60 -25.88 6.38 -9.38
C GLU A 60 -25.61 5.14 -8.51
N PRO A 61 -26.64 4.53 -7.88
CA PRO A 61 -26.42 3.42 -6.93
C PRO A 61 -25.71 2.19 -7.53
N ALA A 62 -25.84 1.95 -8.83
CA ALA A 62 -25.14 0.87 -9.52
C ALA A 62 -23.62 1.16 -9.54
N LEU A 63 -23.23 2.36 -9.96
CA LEU A 63 -21.84 2.82 -9.96
C LEU A 63 -21.26 2.84 -8.54
N PHE A 64 -22.04 3.30 -7.55
CA PHE A 64 -21.61 3.26 -6.16
C PHE A 64 -21.24 1.85 -5.71
N ASN A 65 -22.04 0.84 -6.03
CA ASN A 65 -21.77 -0.53 -5.68
C ASN A 65 -20.55 -1.13 -6.41
N GLU A 66 -20.21 -0.60 -7.58
CA GLU A 66 -19.01 -1.01 -8.32
C GLU A 66 -17.75 -0.37 -7.75
N GLU A 67 -17.77 0.93 -7.47
CA GLU A 67 -16.60 1.72 -7.09
C GLU A 67 -16.33 1.75 -5.58
N TYR A 68 -17.36 1.61 -4.75
CA TYR A 68 -17.27 1.76 -3.30
C TYR A 68 -17.67 0.49 -2.57
N SER A 69 -17.11 0.30 -1.39
CA SER A 69 -17.50 -0.74 -0.45
C SER A 69 -17.17 -0.33 0.98
N PHE A 70 -17.62 -1.11 1.95
CA PHE A 70 -17.17 -1.05 3.34
C PHE A 70 -16.74 -2.44 3.78
N VAL A 71 -15.82 -2.51 4.74
CA VAL A 71 -15.30 -3.79 5.22
C VAL A 71 -16.32 -4.42 6.17
N ASP A 72 -16.81 -5.57 5.79
CA ASP A 72 -17.55 -6.46 6.69
C ASP A 72 -16.58 -7.45 7.33
N GLU A 73 -16.21 -7.19 8.59
CA GLU A 73 -15.28 -8.02 9.34
C GLU A 73 -15.79 -9.47 9.53
N THR A 74 -17.08 -9.69 9.43
CA THR A 74 -17.64 -11.05 9.54
C THR A 74 -17.25 -11.92 8.36
N LEU A 75 -17.10 -11.34 7.17
CA LEU A 75 -16.65 -12.03 5.97
C LEU A 75 -15.15 -12.36 5.98
N LEU A 76 -14.39 -11.66 6.82
CA LEU A 76 -12.95 -11.88 7.03
C LEU A 76 -12.66 -12.71 8.29
N ALA A 77 -13.69 -13.11 9.03
CA ALA A 77 -13.53 -13.92 10.24
C ALA A 77 -12.87 -15.27 9.91
N GLY A 78 -11.95 -15.70 10.77
CA GLY A 78 -11.23 -16.97 10.62
C GLY A 78 -10.10 -16.93 9.57
N THR A 79 -9.81 -15.80 8.96
CA THR A 79 -8.63 -15.65 8.08
C THR A 79 -7.36 -15.39 8.89
N LEU A 80 -6.22 -15.85 8.38
CA LEU A 80 -4.91 -15.57 8.97
C LEU A 80 -4.53 -14.10 8.72
N ALA A 81 -4.41 -13.32 9.78
CA ALA A 81 -4.15 -11.88 9.71
C ALA A 81 -2.79 -11.50 10.32
N THR A 82 -2.46 -12.09 11.47
CA THR A 82 -1.28 -11.76 12.26
C THR A 82 -0.17 -12.79 12.09
N MET A 83 1.06 -12.43 12.48
CA MET A 83 2.19 -13.37 12.49
C MET A 83 1.89 -14.59 13.38
N ASP A 84 1.16 -14.40 14.47
CA ASP A 84 0.82 -15.51 15.38
C ASP A 84 -0.19 -16.47 14.74
N ASP A 85 -1.16 -15.97 13.96
CA ASP A 85 -2.06 -16.82 13.17
C ASP A 85 -1.27 -17.67 12.16
N TYR A 86 -0.31 -17.05 11.47
CA TYR A 86 0.54 -17.74 10.49
C TYR A 86 1.40 -18.82 11.17
N LYS A 87 2.01 -18.51 12.32
CA LYS A 87 2.81 -19.50 13.09
C LYS A 87 1.94 -20.66 13.58
N ALA A 88 0.73 -20.37 14.05
CA ALA A 88 -0.22 -21.39 14.48
C ALA A 88 -0.62 -22.33 13.32
N ALA A 89 -0.93 -21.76 12.15
CA ALA A 89 -1.25 -22.53 10.94
C ALA A 89 -0.04 -23.37 10.48
N ALA A 90 1.16 -22.78 10.44
CA ALA A 90 2.38 -23.47 10.10
C ALA A 90 2.67 -24.66 11.03
N THR A 91 2.45 -24.48 12.34
CA THR A 91 2.60 -25.54 13.34
C THR A 91 1.62 -26.69 13.06
N GLN A 92 0.36 -26.39 12.74
CA GLN A 92 -0.65 -27.41 12.41
C GLN A 92 -0.30 -28.19 11.13
N LEU A 93 0.37 -27.55 10.19
CA LEU A 93 0.81 -28.16 8.93
C LEU A 93 2.21 -28.80 9.00
N GLY A 94 2.89 -28.71 10.15
CA GLY A 94 4.26 -29.20 10.30
C GLY A 94 5.30 -28.38 9.53
N VAL A 95 4.97 -27.15 9.15
CA VAL A 95 5.88 -26.23 8.48
C VAL A 95 6.86 -25.64 9.51
N LYS A 96 8.15 -25.80 9.24
CA LYS A 96 9.21 -25.23 10.08
C LYS A 96 9.46 -23.77 9.70
N PHE A 97 9.44 -22.88 10.68
CA PHE A 97 9.54 -21.43 10.46
C PHE A 97 10.52 -20.72 11.40
N GLU A 98 11.11 -21.45 12.34
CA GLU A 98 12.09 -20.89 13.28
C GLU A 98 13.52 -20.96 12.73
N THR A 99 14.42 -20.16 13.29
CA THR A 99 15.85 -20.22 12.99
C THR A 99 16.40 -21.61 13.31
N LEU A 100 17.13 -22.19 12.37
CA LEU A 100 17.74 -23.49 12.57
C LEU A 100 18.84 -23.46 13.66
N ASN A 101 18.78 -24.39 14.60
CA ASN A 101 19.86 -24.61 15.54
C ASN A 101 21.07 -25.30 14.86
N LYS A 102 22.16 -25.47 15.60
CA LYS A 102 23.45 -26.02 15.07
C LYS A 102 23.26 -27.40 14.41
N ASP A 103 22.51 -28.30 15.06
CA ASP A 103 22.34 -29.67 14.56
C ASP A 103 21.44 -29.73 13.33
N GLU A 104 20.37 -28.92 13.33
CA GLU A 104 19.47 -28.76 12.19
C GLU A 104 20.18 -28.14 10.99
N LEU A 105 21.04 -27.15 11.24
CA LEU A 105 21.82 -26.51 10.20
C LEU A 105 22.85 -27.47 9.60
N LYS A 106 23.46 -28.33 10.44
CA LYS A 106 24.34 -29.44 10.01
C LYS A 106 23.58 -30.39 9.05
N LEU A 107 22.34 -30.76 9.42
CA LEU A 107 21.50 -31.64 8.59
C LEU A 107 21.11 -30.96 7.29
N ALA A 108 20.74 -29.70 7.32
CA ALA A 108 20.36 -28.93 6.13
C ALA A 108 21.52 -28.78 5.13
N ILE A 109 22.73 -28.50 5.65
CA ILE A 109 23.96 -28.44 4.83
C ILE A 109 24.26 -29.81 4.20
N LYS A 110 24.14 -30.90 4.98
CA LYS A 110 24.30 -32.27 4.44
C LYS A 110 23.27 -32.62 3.36
N ALA A 111 22.00 -32.23 3.57
CA ALA A 111 20.90 -32.51 2.65
C ALA A 111 21.00 -31.70 1.33
N ALA A 112 21.65 -30.56 1.34
CA ALA A 112 21.92 -29.78 0.14
C ALA A 112 22.89 -30.46 -0.86
N GLY A 113 23.33 -31.70 -0.58
CA GLY A 113 24.11 -32.52 -1.51
C GLY A 113 25.57 -32.11 -1.63
N LEU A 114 26.07 -31.30 -0.72
CA LEU A 114 27.41 -30.71 -0.73
C LEU A 114 28.41 -31.52 0.15
N LEU A 115 28.13 -32.81 0.29
CA LEU A 115 29.01 -33.78 0.97
C LEU A 115 30.40 -33.76 0.30
N GLY A 116 31.42 -33.30 1.07
CA GLY A 116 32.81 -33.21 0.63
C GLY A 116 33.32 -31.79 0.42
N LEU A 117 32.46 -30.75 0.42
CA LEU A 117 32.88 -29.35 0.38
C LEU A 117 33.14 -28.76 1.77
N VAL A 118 32.52 -29.33 2.80
CA VAL A 118 32.69 -28.91 4.19
C VAL A 118 32.81 -30.11 5.12
N ASN A 119 33.70 -30.01 6.09
CA ASN A 119 33.91 -30.99 7.15
C ASN A 119 33.41 -30.45 8.49
N PHE A 120 32.66 -31.25 9.21
CA PHE A 120 32.15 -30.91 10.53
C PHE A 120 33.09 -31.45 11.61
N LYS A 121 33.51 -30.59 12.56
CA LYS A 121 34.45 -30.91 13.59
C LYS A 121 34.11 -32.20 14.35
N ASP A 122 32.83 -32.33 14.73
CA ASP A 122 32.36 -33.46 15.53
C ASP A 122 32.46 -34.79 14.75
N ASP A 123 32.15 -34.76 13.44
CA ASP A 123 32.24 -35.95 12.55
C ASP A 123 33.72 -36.36 12.36
N VAL A 124 34.60 -35.40 12.08
CA VAL A 124 36.06 -35.63 11.95
C VAL A 124 36.65 -36.14 13.26
N GLN A 125 36.22 -35.57 14.39
CA GLN A 125 36.71 -36.01 15.70
C GLN A 125 36.29 -37.45 16.04
N ALA A 126 35.06 -37.83 15.68
CA ALA A 126 34.60 -39.23 15.85
C ALA A 126 35.36 -40.20 14.95
N GLU A 127 35.59 -39.85 13.68
CA GLU A 127 36.38 -40.63 12.73
C GLU A 127 37.82 -40.82 13.23
N MET A 128 38.48 -39.73 13.65
CA MET A 128 39.86 -39.77 14.17
C MET A 128 39.97 -40.53 15.48
N THR A 129 38.95 -40.50 16.34
CA THR A 129 38.89 -41.29 17.57
C THR A 129 38.81 -42.79 17.25
N ALA A 130 37.96 -43.17 16.30
CA ALA A 130 37.84 -44.54 15.84
C ALA A 130 39.19 -45.06 15.24
N LEU A 131 39.77 -44.26 14.33
CA LEU A 131 41.03 -44.56 13.69
C LEU A 131 42.20 -44.68 14.71
N THR A 132 42.22 -43.79 15.72
CA THR A 132 43.21 -43.84 16.81
C THR A 132 43.06 -45.13 17.59
N THR A 133 41.84 -45.52 17.91
CA THR A 133 41.55 -46.75 18.62
C THR A 133 42.02 -47.98 17.84
N GLU A 134 41.71 -48.01 16.53
CA GLU A 134 42.16 -49.08 15.62
C GLU A 134 43.67 -49.14 15.53
N ARG A 135 44.38 -48.03 15.34
CA ARG A 135 45.82 -47.98 15.20
C ARG A 135 46.56 -48.29 16.48
N LEU A 136 45.95 -48.01 17.64
CA LEU A 136 46.50 -48.38 18.95
C LEU A 136 46.32 -49.89 19.28
N ALA A 137 45.44 -50.56 18.59
CA ALA A 137 45.23 -51.98 18.78
C ALA A 137 46.50 -52.75 18.42
N GLY A 138 47.00 -53.50 19.39
CA GLY A 138 48.25 -54.27 19.26
C GLY A 138 49.54 -53.46 19.37
N ALA A 139 49.45 -52.13 19.66
CA ALA A 139 50.67 -51.33 19.92
C ALA A 139 51.31 -51.66 21.32
N LEU A 140 52.60 -51.77 21.35
CA LEU A 140 53.35 -52.04 22.59
C LEU A 140 53.21 -50.87 23.57
N ALA A 141 52.56 -51.12 24.71
CA ALA A 141 52.20 -50.09 25.69
C ALA A 141 52.97 -50.23 26.99
N THR A 142 53.17 -51.44 27.45
CA THR A 142 53.79 -51.77 28.75
C THR A 142 55.23 -52.27 28.61
N LEU A 143 55.96 -52.23 29.73
CA LEU A 143 57.29 -52.79 29.75
C LEU A 143 57.30 -54.30 29.44
N ASP A 144 56.25 -55.00 29.82
CA ASP A 144 56.13 -56.44 29.55
C ASP A 144 55.82 -56.70 28.05
N ASP A 145 55.03 -55.86 27.38
CA ASP A 145 54.85 -55.94 25.92
C ASP A 145 56.22 -55.77 25.22
N LEU A 146 56.99 -54.76 25.63
CA LEU A 146 58.30 -54.51 25.07
C LEU A 146 59.26 -55.70 25.30
N LYS A 147 59.26 -56.32 26.47
CA LYS A 147 60.04 -57.51 26.73
C LYS A 147 59.65 -58.70 25.86
N GLN A 148 58.35 -58.92 25.69
CA GLN A 148 57.87 -59.99 24.83
C GLN A 148 58.29 -59.77 23.37
N ALA A 149 58.13 -58.52 22.86
CA ALA A 149 58.61 -58.17 21.54
C ALA A 149 60.10 -58.32 21.36
N ALA A 150 60.90 -57.89 22.34
CA ALA A 150 62.34 -58.08 22.33
C ALA A 150 62.76 -59.57 22.29
N VAL A 151 62.05 -60.40 23.06
CA VAL A 151 62.31 -61.88 23.05
C VAL A 151 62.00 -62.47 21.68
N SER A 152 60.87 -62.04 21.03
CA SER A 152 60.52 -62.52 19.70
C SER A 152 61.51 -62.13 18.60
N LEU A 153 62.27 -61.02 18.83
CA LEU A 153 63.34 -60.56 17.94
C LEU A 153 64.72 -61.10 18.32
N GLY A 154 64.84 -61.93 19.37
CA GLY A 154 66.11 -62.48 19.83
C GLY A 154 67.01 -61.49 20.56
N ILE A 155 66.43 -60.41 21.12
CA ILE A 155 67.18 -59.38 21.88
C ILE A 155 67.42 -59.84 23.33
N GLU A 156 68.63 -59.79 23.81
CA GLU A 156 68.93 -60.01 25.23
C GLU A 156 68.47 -58.83 26.09
N ILE A 157 67.51 -59.05 26.98
CA ILE A 157 66.84 -57.97 27.73
C ILE A 157 67.72 -57.40 28.86
N GLY A 158 68.60 -58.23 29.52
CA GLY A 158 69.50 -57.80 30.61
C GLY A 158 68.84 -56.87 31.63
N LYS A 159 69.46 -55.71 31.90
CA LYS A 159 68.94 -54.63 32.79
C LYS A 159 68.45 -53.42 32.00
N MET A 160 68.05 -53.58 30.76
CA MET A 160 67.56 -52.48 29.90
C MET A 160 66.33 -51.80 30.49
N LYS A 161 66.34 -50.48 30.45
CA LYS A 161 65.18 -49.62 30.78
C LYS A 161 64.21 -49.59 29.60
N LYS A 162 63.04 -49.06 29.83
CA LYS A 162 61.93 -49.00 28.82
C LYS A 162 62.43 -48.40 27.51
N ASP A 163 63.15 -47.25 27.57
CA ASP A 163 63.58 -46.51 26.38
C ASP A 163 64.72 -47.25 25.63
N GLU A 164 65.64 -47.88 26.37
CA GLU A 164 66.72 -48.70 25.80
C GLU A 164 66.15 -49.95 25.10
N LEU A 165 65.11 -50.54 25.67
CA LEU A 165 64.43 -51.68 25.12
C LEU A 165 63.61 -51.28 23.87
N LYS A 166 62.92 -50.10 23.87
CA LYS A 166 62.26 -49.55 22.72
C LYS A 166 63.27 -49.34 21.57
N ALA A 167 64.41 -48.69 21.83
CA ALA A 167 65.45 -48.43 20.84
C ALA A 167 66.01 -49.72 20.24
N ALA A 168 66.25 -50.76 21.06
CA ALA A 168 66.75 -52.03 20.62
C ALA A 168 65.74 -52.79 19.73
N ILE A 169 64.44 -52.72 20.07
CA ILE A 169 63.39 -53.31 19.26
C ILE A 169 63.30 -52.57 17.92
N GLN A 170 63.29 -51.23 17.92
CA GLN A 170 63.29 -50.44 16.71
C GLN A 170 64.44 -50.72 15.77
N ALA A 171 65.64 -50.96 16.30
CA ALA A 171 66.82 -51.30 15.51
C ALA A 171 66.74 -52.70 14.90
N ALA A 172 66.10 -53.64 15.59
CA ALA A 172 66.00 -55.05 15.16
C ALA A 172 64.78 -55.36 14.32
N ASP A 173 63.72 -54.56 14.43
CA ASP A 173 62.43 -54.73 13.67
C ASP A 173 62.55 -54.11 12.29
N THR A 174 63.27 -54.72 11.40
CA THR A 174 63.52 -54.26 10.03
C THR A 174 62.23 -54.24 9.18
N GLU A 175 61.22 -55.02 9.56
CA GLU A 175 59.94 -55.12 8.87
C GLU A 175 58.84 -54.19 9.43
N SER A 176 59.20 -53.36 10.46
CA SER A 176 58.25 -52.47 11.14
C SER A 176 57.02 -53.19 11.69
N THR A 177 57.21 -54.41 12.17
CA THR A 177 56.16 -55.27 12.70
C THR A 177 55.55 -54.75 13.99
N PHE A 178 56.35 -54.09 14.79
CA PHE A 178 55.95 -53.58 16.11
C PHE A 178 55.66 -52.06 16.07
N LYS A 179 54.50 -51.69 16.58
CA LYS A 179 54.11 -50.28 16.78
C LYS A 179 54.24 -49.94 18.26
N PHE A 180 54.77 -48.76 18.54
CA PHE A 180 54.88 -48.26 19.92
C PHE A 180 53.72 -47.29 20.18
N ARG A 181 53.05 -47.48 21.30
CA ARG A 181 51.85 -46.70 21.65
C ARG A 181 52.08 -45.19 21.62
N GLU A 182 53.21 -44.75 22.16
CA GLU A 182 53.64 -43.35 22.27
C GLU A 182 53.82 -42.75 20.86
N ASP A 183 54.44 -43.46 19.94
CA ASP A 183 54.69 -43.01 18.57
C ASP A 183 53.38 -42.95 17.77
N VAL A 184 52.55 -43.97 17.92
CA VAL A 184 51.19 -43.97 17.31
C VAL A 184 50.33 -42.84 17.87
N GLN A 185 50.37 -42.57 19.17
CA GLN A 185 49.68 -41.48 19.78
C GLN A 185 50.14 -40.11 19.25
N ALA A 186 51.41 -39.88 19.09
CA ALA A 186 52.01 -38.66 18.55
C ALA A 186 51.61 -38.44 17.07
N GLU A 187 51.71 -39.50 16.25
CA GLU A 187 51.27 -39.48 14.86
C GLU A 187 49.78 -39.16 14.75
N MET A 188 48.97 -39.85 15.54
CA MET A 188 47.51 -39.63 15.52
C MET A 188 47.13 -38.25 16.05
N TYR A 189 47.82 -37.68 17.01
CA TYR A 189 47.64 -36.34 17.50
C TYR A 189 47.91 -35.31 16.38
N ALA A 190 49.05 -35.45 15.70
CA ALA A 190 49.39 -34.56 14.56
C ALA A 190 48.36 -34.65 13.42
N LEU A 191 48.00 -35.89 13.04
CA LEU A 191 47.01 -36.13 11.98
C LEU A 191 45.64 -35.59 12.37
N THR A 192 45.25 -35.73 13.63
CA THR A 192 43.97 -35.16 14.15
C THR A 192 43.97 -33.64 14.06
N ALA A 193 45.05 -33.00 14.47
CA ALA A 193 45.20 -31.55 14.40
C ALA A 193 45.11 -31.04 12.93
N GLU A 194 45.75 -31.74 11.99
CA GLU A 194 45.69 -31.44 10.58
C GLU A 194 44.26 -31.59 10.03
N LYS A 195 43.60 -32.72 10.32
CA LYS A 195 42.23 -33.01 9.85
C LYS A 195 41.18 -32.11 10.45
N LEU A 196 41.38 -31.60 11.67
CA LEU A 196 40.48 -30.64 12.30
C LEU A 196 40.68 -29.20 11.79
N SER A 197 41.77 -28.93 11.11
CA SER A 197 42.03 -27.63 10.52
C SER A 197 40.99 -27.33 9.42
N GLY A 198 40.32 -26.17 9.51
CA GLY A 198 39.31 -25.77 8.55
C GLY A 198 37.93 -26.46 8.69
N THR A 199 37.72 -27.23 9.78
CA THR A 199 36.40 -27.82 10.05
C THR A 199 35.45 -26.80 10.67
N LEU A 200 34.15 -26.93 10.38
CA LEU A 200 33.07 -26.13 11.00
C LEU A 200 32.90 -26.58 12.46
N ALA A 201 33.11 -25.66 13.41
CA ALA A 201 33.09 -25.95 14.85
C ALA A 201 32.00 -25.20 15.60
N THR A 202 31.77 -23.92 15.25
CA THR A 202 30.87 -23.02 15.93
C THR A 202 29.58 -22.83 15.14
N LEU A 203 28.53 -22.31 15.78
CA LEU A 203 27.30 -21.95 15.09
C LEU A 203 27.52 -20.91 13.97
N ASP A 204 28.47 -19.99 14.19
CA ASP A 204 28.79 -18.96 13.18
C ASP A 204 29.50 -19.55 11.97
N ASP A 205 30.39 -20.57 12.17
CA ASP A 205 30.96 -21.30 11.05
C ASP A 205 29.90 -22.00 10.22
N TYR A 206 28.90 -22.61 10.88
CA TYR A 206 27.77 -23.26 10.21
C TYR A 206 26.92 -22.26 9.44
N LYS A 207 26.62 -21.09 10.02
CA LYS A 207 25.86 -20.03 9.34
C LYS A 207 26.62 -19.49 8.13
N ALA A 208 27.91 -19.25 8.27
CA ALA A 208 28.78 -18.81 7.18
C ALA A 208 28.78 -19.83 6.01
N ALA A 209 28.95 -21.10 6.33
CA ALA A 209 28.88 -22.17 5.34
C ALA A 209 27.50 -22.27 4.70
N ALA A 210 26.41 -22.20 5.47
CA ALA A 210 25.04 -22.21 4.96
C ALA A 210 24.79 -21.05 3.99
N THR A 211 25.27 -19.84 4.32
CA THR A 211 25.17 -18.68 3.45
C THR A 211 25.88 -18.89 2.12
N GLN A 212 27.13 -19.41 2.15
CA GLN A 212 27.91 -19.71 0.94
C GLN A 212 27.24 -20.78 0.06
N LEU A 213 26.55 -21.71 0.69
CA LEU A 213 25.89 -22.84 0.03
C LEU A 213 24.43 -22.54 -0.33
N GLY A 214 23.92 -21.32 -0.08
CA GLY A 214 22.53 -20.96 -0.35
C GLY A 214 21.49 -21.68 0.52
N VAL A 215 21.91 -22.24 1.66
CA VAL A 215 21.02 -22.90 2.62
C VAL A 215 20.40 -21.86 3.53
N LYS A 216 19.06 -21.72 3.48
CA LYS A 216 18.32 -20.81 4.35
C LYS A 216 18.23 -21.37 5.76
N PHE A 217 18.55 -20.55 6.76
CA PHE A 217 18.56 -20.93 8.17
C PHE A 217 17.91 -19.92 9.12
N GLU A 218 17.51 -18.75 8.59
CA GLU A 218 16.82 -17.72 9.36
C GLU A 218 15.32 -18.03 9.49
N ALA A 219 14.67 -17.44 10.50
CA ALA A 219 13.23 -17.55 10.65
C ALA A 219 12.51 -16.97 9.43
N LEU A 220 11.44 -17.61 9.03
CA LEU A 220 10.62 -17.13 7.93
C LEU A 220 9.91 -15.81 8.30
N ASN A 221 9.98 -14.82 7.43
CA ASN A 221 9.13 -13.63 7.53
C ASN A 221 7.68 -13.97 7.14
N LYS A 222 6.77 -12.98 7.25
CA LYS A 222 5.33 -13.21 7.03
C LYS A 222 5.03 -13.72 5.62
N ASP A 223 5.67 -13.14 4.59
CA ASP A 223 5.42 -13.50 3.20
C ASP A 223 5.94 -14.90 2.87
N GLU A 224 7.13 -15.23 3.36
CA GLU A 224 7.73 -16.55 3.21
C GLU A 224 6.92 -17.62 3.94
N LEU A 225 6.41 -17.28 5.12
CA LEU A 225 5.56 -18.18 5.90
C LEU A 225 4.21 -18.40 5.21
N LYS A 226 3.64 -17.34 4.58
CA LYS A 226 2.47 -17.44 3.73
C LYS A 226 2.68 -18.46 2.60
N LEU A 227 3.77 -18.32 1.86
CA LEU A 227 4.11 -19.24 0.77
C LEU A 227 4.32 -20.69 1.25
N ALA A 228 4.99 -20.86 2.38
CA ALA A 228 5.21 -22.18 2.95
C ALA A 228 3.91 -22.84 3.43
N ILE A 229 3.01 -22.08 4.03
CA ILE A 229 1.66 -22.54 4.41
C ILE A 229 0.87 -22.92 3.16
N GLN A 230 0.84 -22.07 2.13
CA GLN A 230 0.14 -22.35 0.87
C GLN A 230 0.62 -23.64 0.20
N ALA A 231 1.94 -23.88 0.23
CA ALA A 231 2.52 -25.10 -0.33
C ALA A 231 2.18 -26.37 0.47
N ALA A 232 2.03 -26.25 1.78
CA ALA A 232 1.74 -27.37 2.69
C ALA A 232 0.24 -27.62 2.86
N ASP A 233 -0.60 -26.60 2.67
CA ASP A 233 -2.08 -26.67 2.83
C ASP A 233 -2.74 -27.23 1.56
N THR A 234 -2.57 -28.51 1.31
CA THR A 234 -3.15 -29.18 0.14
C THR A 234 -4.69 -29.25 0.14
N GLU A 235 -5.32 -29.03 1.28
CA GLU A 235 -6.78 -29.04 1.45
C GLU A 235 -7.39 -27.63 1.48
N SER A 236 -6.57 -26.59 1.30
CA SER A 236 -6.99 -25.19 1.33
C SER A 236 -7.79 -24.80 2.59
N LYS A 237 -7.34 -25.30 3.72
CA LYS A 237 -7.98 -25.06 5.04
C LYS A 237 -7.81 -23.62 5.53
N PHE A 238 -6.69 -23.00 5.14
CA PHE A 238 -6.31 -21.68 5.61
C PHE A 238 -6.55 -20.63 4.55
N LYS A 239 -7.21 -19.55 4.95
CA LYS A 239 -7.42 -18.37 4.11
C LYS A 239 -6.61 -17.21 4.68
N PHE A 240 -5.98 -16.47 3.80
CA PHE A 240 -5.17 -15.32 4.16
C PHE A 240 -6.02 -14.06 4.05
N ARG A 241 -5.99 -13.23 5.11
CA ARG A 241 -6.81 -12.02 5.18
C ARG A 241 -6.60 -11.08 3.99
N GLU A 242 -5.36 -10.93 3.55
CA GLU A 242 -5.00 -10.09 2.41
C GLU A 242 -5.65 -10.59 1.13
N ASP A 243 -5.56 -11.88 0.85
CA ASP A 243 -6.12 -12.50 -0.36
C ASP A 243 -7.66 -12.45 -0.36
N GLU A 244 -8.29 -12.71 0.79
CA GLU A 244 -9.74 -12.59 0.93
C GLU A 244 -10.20 -11.14 0.86
N PHE A 245 -9.43 -10.20 1.41
CA PHE A 245 -9.70 -8.78 1.28
C PHE A 245 -9.65 -8.34 -0.19
N ASP A 246 -8.60 -8.70 -0.91
CA ASP A 246 -8.48 -8.38 -2.34
C ASP A 246 -9.57 -9.04 -3.17
N ARG A 247 -9.94 -10.26 -2.83
CA ARG A 247 -11.05 -10.97 -3.51
C ARG A 247 -12.40 -10.29 -3.32
N LEU A 248 -12.68 -9.78 -2.12
CA LEU A 248 -13.96 -9.16 -1.76
C LEU A 248 -14.04 -7.69 -2.17
N TYR A 249 -12.94 -6.97 -2.05
CA TYR A 249 -12.91 -5.51 -2.10
C TYR A 249 -11.89 -4.95 -3.09
N GLY A 250 -11.13 -5.78 -3.77
CA GLY A 250 -10.06 -5.35 -4.69
C GLY A 250 -10.59 -4.39 -5.76
N GLY A 251 -9.88 -3.28 -5.95
CA GLY A 251 -10.25 -2.23 -6.91
C GLY A 251 -11.33 -1.25 -6.42
N LYS A 252 -11.90 -1.45 -5.23
CA LYS A 252 -12.93 -0.55 -4.68
C LYS A 252 -12.35 0.46 -3.69
N ILE A 253 -12.97 1.61 -3.61
CA ILE A 253 -12.72 2.62 -2.57
C ILE A 253 -13.42 2.17 -1.29
N ILE A 254 -12.62 1.96 -0.24
CA ILE A 254 -13.15 1.47 1.02
C ILE A 254 -13.58 2.63 1.90
N LEU A 255 -14.87 2.68 2.18
CA LEU A 255 -15.47 3.61 3.12
C LEU A 255 -15.41 3.06 4.54
N LYS A 256 -15.19 3.94 5.50
CA LYS A 256 -15.29 3.57 6.91
C LYS A 256 -16.74 3.31 7.30
N PRO A 257 -17.00 2.46 8.29
CA PRO A 257 -18.37 2.18 8.74
C PRO A 257 -19.16 3.43 9.15
N GLU A 258 -18.51 4.43 9.76
CA GLU A 258 -19.13 5.72 10.09
C GLU A 258 -19.53 6.51 8.83
N GLN A 259 -18.69 6.53 7.80
CA GLN A 259 -19.01 7.20 6.53
C GLN A 259 -20.23 6.58 5.85
N MET A 260 -20.34 5.24 5.87
CA MET A 260 -21.53 4.56 5.34
C MET A 260 -22.80 4.89 6.12
N ARG A 261 -22.70 4.98 7.47
CA ARG A 261 -23.85 5.41 8.29
C ARG A 261 -24.26 6.84 7.99
N ASP A 262 -23.28 7.74 7.85
CA ASP A 262 -23.53 9.14 7.51
C ASP A 262 -24.18 9.26 6.13
N LEU A 263 -23.67 8.58 5.10
CA LEU A 263 -24.27 8.54 3.76
C LEU A 263 -25.70 8.03 3.79
N ALA A 264 -25.97 6.96 4.55
CA ALA A 264 -27.32 6.42 4.70
C ALA A 264 -28.26 7.40 5.39
N ALA A 265 -27.79 8.10 6.43
CA ALA A 265 -28.57 9.12 7.13
C ALA A 265 -28.82 10.35 6.26
N MET A 266 -27.81 10.82 5.53
CA MET A 266 -27.97 11.92 4.55
C MET A 266 -28.97 11.56 3.45
N ARG A 267 -28.90 10.34 2.92
CA ARG A 267 -29.88 9.84 1.95
C ARG A 267 -31.29 9.80 2.52
N ALA A 268 -31.45 9.29 3.71
CA ALA A 268 -32.76 9.24 4.39
C ALA A 268 -33.32 10.65 4.59
N SER A 269 -32.52 11.61 5.05
CA SER A 269 -32.91 13.00 5.20
C SER A 269 -33.33 13.63 3.87
N LEU A 270 -32.54 13.41 2.81
CA LEU A 270 -32.81 13.94 1.48
C LEU A 270 -34.16 13.44 0.94
N PHE A 271 -34.42 12.15 1.00
CA PHE A 271 -35.67 11.57 0.48
C PHE A 271 -36.88 11.76 1.41
N ASN A 272 -36.68 12.10 2.68
CA ASN A 272 -37.73 12.53 3.60
C ASN A 272 -38.15 13.99 3.34
N HIS A 273 -37.34 14.79 2.63
CA HIS A 273 -37.67 16.13 2.23
C HIS A 273 -38.54 16.08 0.96
N ALA A 274 -39.86 16.40 1.06
CA ALA A 274 -40.82 16.20 -0.02
C ALA A 274 -40.39 16.85 -1.35
N GLY A 275 -39.86 18.09 -1.29
CA GLY A 275 -39.40 18.81 -2.50
C GLY A 275 -38.18 18.12 -3.15
N ALA A 276 -37.25 17.58 -2.36
CA ALA A 276 -36.10 16.86 -2.90
C ALA A 276 -36.52 15.52 -3.53
N ALA A 277 -37.40 14.78 -2.86
CA ALA A 277 -37.93 13.53 -3.37
C ALA A 277 -38.70 13.72 -4.69
N GLU A 278 -39.44 14.81 -4.82
CA GLU A 278 -40.17 15.17 -6.06
C GLU A 278 -39.16 15.49 -7.19
N LEU A 279 -38.16 16.33 -6.94
CA LEU A 279 -37.15 16.70 -7.94
C LEU A 279 -36.32 15.51 -8.44
N LEU A 280 -36.03 14.55 -7.56
CA LEU A 280 -35.27 13.34 -7.88
C LEU A 280 -36.14 12.17 -8.38
N SER A 281 -37.45 12.32 -8.45
CA SER A 281 -38.36 11.22 -8.81
C SER A 281 -38.21 10.75 -10.26
N HIS A 282 -37.92 11.65 -11.19
CA HIS A 282 -37.81 11.39 -12.63
C HIS A 282 -36.72 12.25 -13.24
N GLY A 283 -35.71 11.66 -13.79
CA GLY A 283 -34.62 12.37 -14.43
C GLY A 283 -33.47 11.46 -14.80
N GLU A 284 -32.36 12.05 -15.17
CA GLU A 284 -31.11 11.37 -15.57
C GLU A 284 -29.96 11.98 -14.81
N ALA A 285 -29.12 11.10 -14.18
CA ALA A 285 -27.93 11.50 -13.52
C ALA A 285 -26.78 11.79 -14.50
N GLU A 286 -25.83 12.66 -14.09
CA GLU A 286 -24.51 12.84 -14.70
C GLU A 286 -24.52 12.96 -16.24
N THR A 287 -25.58 13.60 -16.80
CA THR A 287 -25.70 13.81 -18.25
C THR A 287 -24.73 14.89 -18.72
N SER A 288 -23.81 14.53 -19.61
CA SER A 288 -22.81 15.47 -20.13
C SER A 288 -23.31 16.21 -21.35
N LEU A 289 -23.22 17.54 -21.33
CA LEU A 289 -23.60 18.41 -22.45
C LEU A 289 -22.38 19.20 -22.93
N PHE A 290 -22.25 19.30 -24.24
CA PHE A 290 -21.16 20.00 -24.91
C PHE A 290 -21.70 20.97 -25.94
N TRP A 291 -21.13 22.18 -25.98
CA TRP A 291 -21.49 23.17 -27.02
C TRP A 291 -20.30 24.08 -27.34
N THR A 292 -20.43 24.83 -28.41
CA THR A 292 -19.52 25.93 -28.69
C THR A 292 -20.24 27.22 -28.30
N ASP A 293 -19.65 28.03 -27.45
CA ASP A 293 -20.17 29.35 -27.08
C ASP A 293 -20.18 30.25 -28.30
N GLU A 294 -21.36 30.82 -28.61
CA GLU A 294 -21.57 31.56 -29.86
C GLU A 294 -20.87 32.93 -29.89
N ILE A 295 -20.51 33.49 -28.71
CA ILE A 295 -19.87 34.79 -28.61
C ILE A 295 -18.33 34.63 -28.69
N THR A 296 -17.78 33.71 -27.94
CA THR A 296 -16.31 33.55 -27.82
C THR A 296 -15.73 32.48 -28.74
N GLY A 297 -16.58 31.59 -29.27
CA GLY A 297 -16.12 30.43 -30.05
C GLY A 297 -15.50 29.33 -29.20
N LEU A 298 -15.46 29.46 -27.86
CA LEU A 298 -14.87 28.46 -26.96
C LEU A 298 -15.78 27.23 -26.88
N ALA A 299 -15.13 26.07 -26.84
CA ALA A 299 -15.80 24.81 -26.53
C ALA A 299 -16.06 24.73 -25.03
N CYS A 300 -17.32 24.46 -24.68
CA CYS A 300 -17.80 24.41 -23.30
C CYS A 300 -18.43 23.06 -22.99
N ARG A 301 -18.39 22.69 -21.73
CA ARG A 301 -19.05 21.48 -21.24
C ARG A 301 -19.59 21.68 -19.82
N ILE A 302 -20.72 20.97 -19.59
CA ILE A 302 -21.32 20.82 -18.25
C ILE A 302 -21.71 19.38 -18.03
N ARG A 303 -21.85 19.02 -16.75
CA ARG A 303 -22.44 17.75 -16.32
C ARG A 303 -23.28 18.02 -15.07
N PRO A 304 -24.58 18.31 -15.25
CA PRO A 304 -25.51 18.39 -14.15
C PRO A 304 -25.60 17.08 -13.37
N ASP A 305 -25.62 17.16 -12.05
CA ASP A 305 -25.80 16.00 -11.17
C ASP A 305 -27.10 15.25 -11.52
N TRP A 306 -28.19 16.00 -11.71
CA TRP A 306 -29.50 15.47 -12.06
C TRP A 306 -30.26 16.39 -13.01
N MET A 307 -30.65 15.86 -14.14
CA MET A 307 -31.50 16.58 -15.11
C MET A 307 -32.90 15.97 -15.18
N PHE A 308 -33.92 16.80 -15.09
CA PHE A 308 -35.31 16.41 -15.23
C PHE A 308 -36.07 17.35 -16.17
N GLY A 309 -37.38 17.05 -16.47
CA GLY A 309 -38.11 17.80 -17.45
C GLY A 309 -38.31 19.29 -17.19
N GLY A 310 -38.22 19.75 -15.95
CA GLY A 310 -38.36 21.13 -15.52
C GLY A 310 -37.07 21.82 -15.08
N GLY A 311 -35.97 21.11 -14.96
CA GLY A 311 -34.79 21.71 -14.37
C GLY A 311 -33.56 20.85 -14.19
N ILE A 312 -32.65 21.43 -13.46
CA ILE A 312 -31.42 20.81 -12.94
C ILE A 312 -31.56 20.78 -11.42
N ALA A 313 -31.29 19.64 -10.80
CA ALA A 313 -31.07 19.52 -9.37
C ALA A 313 -29.62 19.17 -9.13
N ASP A 314 -28.95 19.93 -8.29
CA ASP A 314 -27.54 19.87 -7.99
C ASP A 314 -27.36 19.55 -6.51
N LEU A 315 -26.68 18.45 -6.22
CA LEU A 315 -26.58 17.88 -4.90
C LEU A 315 -25.33 18.43 -4.19
N LYS A 316 -25.51 19.08 -3.05
CA LYS A 316 -24.42 19.69 -2.29
C LYS A 316 -24.37 19.17 -0.86
N SER A 317 -23.26 18.55 -0.48
CA SER A 317 -23.00 18.27 0.92
C SER A 317 -22.36 19.48 1.61
N CYS A 318 -22.91 19.94 2.73
CA CYS A 318 -22.46 21.16 3.42
C CYS A 318 -22.34 20.98 4.93
N ILE A 319 -21.81 22.00 5.61
CA ILE A 319 -21.73 22.04 7.08
C ILE A 319 -23.06 22.52 7.67
N ASN A 320 -23.68 23.50 7.02
CA ASN A 320 -24.93 24.09 7.46
C ASN A 320 -25.79 24.41 6.23
N ALA A 321 -26.96 23.79 6.16
CA ALA A 321 -27.90 23.91 5.04
C ALA A 321 -28.88 25.09 5.21
N SER A 322 -28.83 25.87 6.30
CA SER A 322 -29.70 27.04 6.46
C SER A 322 -29.48 28.05 5.34
N LYS A 323 -30.52 28.79 4.99
CA LYS A 323 -30.54 29.69 3.85
C LYS A 323 -29.39 30.68 3.82
N ASP A 324 -29.15 31.36 4.93
CA ASP A 324 -28.10 32.41 5.01
C ASP A 324 -26.68 31.80 4.98
N SER A 325 -26.47 30.68 5.68
CA SER A 325 -25.19 29.98 5.68
C SER A 325 -24.90 29.42 4.29
N PHE A 326 -25.85 28.77 3.67
CA PHE A 326 -25.69 28.18 2.34
C PHE A 326 -25.51 29.24 1.25
N ALA A 327 -26.19 30.40 1.36
CA ALA A 327 -25.96 31.51 0.44
C ALA A 327 -24.52 32.02 0.46
N ASN A 328 -23.89 32.08 1.64
CA ASN A 328 -22.46 32.39 1.74
C ASN A 328 -21.58 31.32 1.06
N VAL A 329 -21.92 30.04 1.19
CA VAL A 329 -21.21 28.94 0.50
C VAL A 329 -21.35 29.09 -1.02
N VAL A 330 -22.56 29.37 -1.52
CA VAL A 330 -22.83 29.63 -2.95
C VAL A 330 -21.92 30.74 -3.48
N ALA A 331 -21.87 31.88 -2.78
CA ALA A 331 -21.05 33.01 -3.20
C ALA A 331 -19.54 32.70 -3.17
N ASN A 332 -19.05 32.04 -2.10
CA ASN A 332 -17.63 31.78 -1.90
C ASN A 332 -17.08 30.70 -2.84
N LEU A 333 -17.91 29.72 -3.20
CA LEU A 333 -17.49 28.59 -4.07
C LEU A 333 -17.90 28.80 -5.54
N GLY A 334 -18.57 29.91 -5.88
CA GLY A 334 -18.97 30.22 -7.25
C GLY A 334 -20.10 29.34 -7.76
N TYR A 335 -20.99 28.86 -6.89
CA TYR A 335 -22.17 28.10 -7.30
C TYR A 335 -23.22 28.93 -8.06
N ASP A 336 -23.20 30.25 -7.91
CA ASP A 336 -23.94 31.17 -8.75
C ASP A 336 -23.45 31.10 -10.22
N VAL A 337 -22.16 31.02 -10.42
CA VAL A 337 -21.49 30.81 -11.72
C VAL A 337 -21.90 29.45 -12.32
N GLU A 338 -21.87 28.38 -11.50
CA GLU A 338 -22.27 27.04 -11.88
C GLU A 338 -23.73 27.02 -12.39
N ALA A 339 -24.65 27.52 -11.57
CA ALA A 339 -26.09 27.55 -11.92
C ALA A 339 -26.37 28.28 -13.24
N ALA A 340 -25.80 29.48 -13.42
CA ALA A 340 -25.99 30.26 -14.64
C ALA A 340 -25.37 29.57 -15.87
N PHE A 341 -24.16 29.03 -15.75
CA PHE A 341 -23.47 28.35 -16.84
C PHE A 341 -24.18 27.06 -17.25
N TYR A 342 -24.73 26.31 -16.27
CA TYR A 342 -25.46 25.08 -16.52
C TYR A 342 -26.81 25.35 -17.19
N ILE A 343 -27.58 26.34 -16.70
CA ILE A 343 -28.85 26.75 -17.33
C ILE A 343 -28.61 27.14 -18.79
N ASP A 344 -27.64 27.99 -19.05
CA ASP A 344 -27.34 28.49 -20.39
C ASP A 344 -26.76 27.38 -21.29
N GLY A 345 -25.95 26.44 -20.74
CA GLY A 345 -25.50 25.26 -21.45
C GLY A 345 -26.62 24.31 -21.86
N VAL A 346 -27.58 24.03 -20.95
CA VAL A 346 -28.77 23.24 -21.29
C VAL A 346 -29.56 23.95 -22.37
N LYS A 347 -29.80 25.26 -22.24
CA LYS A 347 -30.50 26.05 -23.26
C LYS A 347 -29.78 26.05 -24.61
N ALA A 348 -28.47 26.18 -24.61
CA ALA A 348 -27.67 26.17 -25.83
C ALA A 348 -27.77 24.83 -26.58
N VAL A 349 -27.79 23.70 -25.85
CA VAL A 349 -27.81 22.36 -26.45
C VAL A 349 -29.22 21.91 -26.81
N THR A 350 -30.18 22.13 -25.90
CA THR A 350 -31.54 21.58 -26.03
C THR A 350 -32.59 22.60 -26.57
N GLY A 351 -32.29 23.90 -26.53
CA GLY A 351 -33.21 24.98 -26.81
C GLY A 351 -34.24 25.29 -25.70
N LYS A 352 -34.21 24.54 -24.60
CA LYS A 352 -35.16 24.65 -23.50
C LYS A 352 -34.61 25.53 -22.37
N ALA A 353 -35.45 26.39 -21.83
CA ALA A 353 -35.17 27.07 -20.56
C ALA A 353 -35.49 26.13 -19.40
N VAL A 354 -34.62 26.11 -18.40
CA VAL A 354 -34.73 25.24 -17.22
C VAL A 354 -34.50 26.05 -15.95
N ASN A 355 -35.04 25.58 -14.83
CA ASN A 355 -34.71 26.10 -13.50
C ASN A 355 -33.52 25.35 -12.93
N PHE A 356 -32.87 25.94 -11.93
CA PHE A 356 -31.77 25.30 -11.18
C PHE A 356 -32.13 25.24 -9.71
N TYR A 357 -31.87 24.07 -9.10
CA TYR A 357 -32.17 23.80 -7.71
C TYR A 357 -30.96 23.24 -7.01
N PHE A 358 -30.60 23.79 -5.85
CA PHE A 358 -29.65 23.19 -4.94
C PHE A 358 -30.35 22.26 -3.97
N LEU A 359 -29.84 21.03 -3.82
CA LEU A 359 -30.21 20.08 -2.79
C LEU A 359 -29.10 20.04 -1.77
N ALA A 360 -29.18 20.88 -0.74
CA ALA A 360 -28.17 21.02 0.29
C ALA A 360 -28.43 20.04 1.43
N VAL A 361 -27.45 19.18 1.76
CA VAL A 361 -27.55 18.18 2.84
C VAL A 361 -26.39 18.36 3.79
N GLU A 362 -26.66 18.46 5.08
CA GLU A 362 -25.61 18.56 6.12
C GLU A 362 -24.89 17.22 6.26
N LYS A 363 -23.54 17.30 6.46
CA LYS A 363 -22.64 16.11 6.61
C LYS A 363 -22.69 15.52 8.00
N THR A 364 -23.27 16.20 8.97
CA THR A 364 -23.31 15.81 10.38
C THR A 364 -24.73 15.80 10.91
N ALA A 365 -24.98 15.04 11.95
CA ALA A 365 -26.29 14.98 12.58
C ALA A 365 -26.78 16.39 12.99
N PRO A 366 -28.04 16.73 12.71
CA PRO A 366 -29.12 15.83 12.32
C PRO A 366 -29.26 15.58 10.80
N PHE A 367 -28.24 15.89 9.97
CA PHE A 367 -28.20 15.72 8.52
C PHE A 367 -29.32 16.48 7.79
N SER A 368 -29.61 17.70 8.26
CA SER A 368 -30.70 18.51 7.75
C SER A 368 -30.58 18.74 6.25
N THR A 369 -31.74 18.62 5.54
CA THR A 369 -31.82 18.88 4.11
C THR A 369 -32.60 20.16 3.86
N ALA A 370 -32.12 20.96 2.91
CA ALA A 370 -32.83 22.13 2.38
C ALA A 370 -32.73 22.16 0.86
N CYS A 371 -33.84 22.56 0.22
CA CYS A 371 -33.93 22.70 -1.21
C CYS A 371 -34.14 24.18 -1.58
N TYR A 372 -33.32 24.69 -2.50
CA TYR A 372 -33.31 26.07 -2.90
C TYR A 372 -33.40 26.19 -4.41
N MET A 373 -34.47 26.87 -4.93
CA MET A 373 -34.48 27.31 -6.31
C MET A 373 -33.65 28.57 -6.45
N VAL A 374 -32.76 28.61 -7.44
CA VAL A 374 -31.88 29.74 -7.70
C VAL A 374 -32.73 30.92 -8.26
N SER A 375 -32.55 32.10 -7.66
CA SER A 375 -33.25 33.31 -8.06
C SER A 375 -32.74 33.84 -9.41
N GLN A 376 -33.57 34.56 -10.11
CA GLN A 376 -33.20 35.25 -11.37
C GLN A 376 -32.04 36.21 -11.18
N GLU A 377 -31.99 36.93 -10.06
CA GLU A 377 -30.89 37.85 -9.72
C GLU A 377 -29.56 37.09 -9.56
N MET A 378 -29.57 35.94 -8.87
CA MET A 378 -28.39 35.12 -8.72
C MET A 378 -27.90 34.59 -10.09
N ILE A 379 -28.81 34.17 -10.96
CA ILE A 379 -28.48 33.71 -12.31
C ILE A 379 -27.84 34.85 -13.13
N GLU A 380 -28.35 36.08 -13.03
CA GLU A 380 -27.80 37.24 -13.75
C GLU A 380 -26.38 37.57 -13.27
N VAL A 381 -26.16 37.57 -11.97
CA VAL A 381 -24.79 37.75 -11.37
C VAL A 381 -23.83 36.66 -11.81
N GLY A 382 -24.24 35.39 -11.70
CA GLY A 382 -23.41 34.26 -12.13
C GLY A 382 -23.13 34.29 -13.64
N ARG A 383 -24.12 34.70 -14.44
CA ARG A 383 -23.96 34.86 -15.88
C ARG A 383 -22.97 35.98 -16.23
N ALA A 384 -23.05 37.12 -15.61
CA ALA A 384 -22.06 38.19 -15.80
C ALA A 384 -20.64 37.71 -15.49
N LYS A 385 -20.46 36.95 -14.39
CA LYS A 385 -19.16 36.40 -14.00
C LYS A 385 -18.64 35.41 -15.05
N TYR A 386 -19.40 34.38 -15.43
CA TYR A 386 -18.86 33.37 -16.36
C TYR A 386 -18.65 33.94 -17.78
N ARG A 387 -19.51 34.89 -18.23
CA ARG A 387 -19.29 35.58 -19.49
C ARG A 387 -17.97 36.33 -19.54
N GLY A 388 -17.73 37.17 -18.50
CA GLY A 388 -16.43 37.84 -18.35
C GLY A 388 -15.24 36.84 -18.31
N GLY A 389 -15.43 35.69 -17.63
CA GLY A 389 -14.46 34.60 -17.65
C GLY A 389 -14.18 34.03 -19.02
N LEU A 390 -15.23 33.74 -19.81
CA LEU A 390 -15.03 33.22 -21.19
C LEU A 390 -14.37 34.27 -22.13
N GLU A 391 -14.73 35.54 -22.03
CA GLU A 391 -14.07 36.61 -22.76
C GLU A 391 -12.61 36.77 -22.38
N LEU A 392 -12.31 36.71 -21.07
CA LEU A 392 -10.93 36.73 -20.54
C LEU A 392 -10.10 35.55 -21.06
N LEU A 393 -10.68 34.33 -21.07
CA LEU A 393 -10.01 33.15 -21.60
C LEU A 393 -9.70 33.30 -23.08
N LYS A 394 -10.68 33.80 -23.87
CA LYS A 394 -10.49 34.08 -25.28
C LYS A 394 -9.34 35.07 -25.51
N TRP A 395 -9.30 36.15 -24.74
CA TRP A 395 -8.21 37.12 -24.77
C TRP A 395 -6.87 36.48 -24.43
N CYS A 396 -6.81 35.64 -23.39
CA CYS A 396 -5.61 34.94 -22.99
C CYS A 396 -5.07 34.02 -24.11
N GLN A 397 -5.98 33.31 -24.77
CA GLN A 397 -5.64 32.44 -25.91
C GLN A 397 -5.14 33.24 -27.11
N ASP A 398 -5.82 34.34 -27.46
CA ASP A 398 -5.44 35.19 -28.59
C ASP A 398 -4.11 35.91 -28.35
N LYS A 399 -3.82 36.30 -27.13
CA LYS A 399 -2.59 36.99 -26.75
C LYS A 399 -1.47 36.06 -26.28
N GLN A 400 -1.78 34.78 -26.05
CA GLN A 400 -0.86 33.81 -25.45
C GLN A 400 -0.27 34.29 -24.11
N LYS A 401 -1.10 34.99 -23.31
CA LYS A 401 -0.74 35.57 -22.02
C LYS A 401 -1.76 35.21 -20.96
N TYR A 402 -1.26 34.70 -19.85
CA TYR A 402 -2.06 34.28 -18.71
C TYR A 402 -1.55 34.98 -17.44
N PRO A 403 -1.98 36.25 -17.19
CA PRO A 403 -1.47 37.04 -16.07
C PRO A 403 -1.96 36.54 -14.73
N GLY A 404 -1.13 36.77 -13.68
CA GLY A 404 -1.51 36.65 -12.26
C GLY A 404 -2.22 37.90 -11.76
N TYR A 405 -2.23 38.07 -10.41
CA TYR A 405 -2.93 39.20 -9.77
C TYR A 405 -2.34 40.57 -10.12
N GLN A 406 -1.01 40.67 -10.21
CA GLN A 406 -0.28 41.92 -10.42
C GLN A 406 0.76 41.74 -11.55
N PRO A 407 0.30 41.71 -12.82
CA PRO A 407 1.13 41.37 -13.97
C PRO A 407 2.24 42.36 -14.26
N GLY A 408 2.12 43.61 -13.81
CA GLY A 408 3.14 44.64 -13.91
C GLY A 408 4.08 44.73 -12.71
N GLY A 409 3.81 43.95 -11.65
CA GLY A 409 4.60 43.98 -10.42
C GLY A 409 4.37 45.21 -9.51
N GLU A 410 3.21 45.90 -9.70
CA GLU A 410 2.83 47.06 -8.91
C GLU A 410 2.50 46.65 -7.47
N ILE A 411 2.79 47.56 -6.51
CA ILE A 411 2.38 47.43 -5.14
C ILE A 411 1.04 48.17 -4.97
N GLU A 412 0.00 47.39 -4.63
CA GLU A 412 -1.34 47.93 -4.41
C GLU A 412 -1.62 48.11 -2.91
N THR A 413 -2.46 49.10 -2.57
CA THR A 413 -2.96 49.28 -1.20
C THR A 413 -4.09 48.31 -0.95
N ILE A 414 -4.07 47.58 0.18
CA ILE A 414 -5.14 46.71 0.63
C ILE A 414 -5.90 47.34 1.80
N ASP A 415 -7.22 47.32 1.72
CA ASP A 415 -8.11 47.79 2.79
C ASP A 415 -8.85 46.62 3.45
N LEU A 416 -9.35 46.84 4.65
CA LEU A 416 -10.25 45.91 5.31
C LEU A 416 -11.58 45.77 4.57
N PRO A 417 -12.19 44.58 4.51
CA PRO A 417 -13.54 44.45 4.00
C PRO A 417 -14.54 45.20 4.87
N ARG A 418 -15.64 45.72 4.26
CA ARG A 418 -16.62 46.58 4.91
C ARG A 418 -17.13 46.03 6.24
N TRP A 419 -17.34 44.75 6.37
CA TRP A 419 -17.83 44.13 7.60
C TRP A 419 -16.80 44.14 8.73
N ALA A 420 -15.50 44.21 8.44
CA ALA A 420 -14.43 44.31 9.44
C ALA A 420 -14.02 45.75 9.71
N ALA A 421 -14.42 46.70 8.85
CA ALA A 421 -14.12 48.11 9.03
C ALA A 421 -15.14 48.83 9.95
N ASN A 422 -16.32 48.26 10.18
CA ASN A 422 -17.33 48.77 11.11
C ASN A 422 -16.99 48.28 12.54
N PHE A 423 -16.08 48.96 13.19
CA PHE A 423 -15.72 48.70 14.59
C PHE A 423 -16.16 49.91 15.44
N ASP A 424 -17.35 49.86 16.02
CA ASP A 424 -17.82 50.82 17.01
C ASP A 424 -17.19 50.45 18.37
N LEU A 425 -16.16 51.17 18.77
CA LEU A 425 -15.69 51.19 20.15
C LEU A 425 -16.69 51.99 21.00
N GLU A 426 -17.72 51.33 21.52
CA GLU A 426 -18.44 51.90 22.67
C GLU A 426 -17.51 51.84 23.87
N VAL A 427 -16.83 52.96 24.17
CA VAL A 427 -16.19 53.18 25.44
C VAL A 427 -17.29 53.67 26.38
N GLU A 428 -17.86 52.77 27.18
CA GLU A 428 -18.63 53.19 28.35
C GLU A 428 -17.71 53.99 29.28
N ALA A 429 -18.06 55.28 29.49
CA ALA A 429 -17.41 56.21 30.38
C ALA A 429 -17.92 56.05 31.80
#